data_3d9bf2786d1ee810c8aa96c5f71d2f8e
#
_entry.id   3d9bf2786d1ee810c8aa96c5f71d2f8e
#
_cell.length_a   1.000
_cell.length_b   1.000
_cell.length_c   1.000
_cell.angle_alpha   90.00
_cell.angle_beta   90.00
_cell.angle_gamma   90.00
#
_symmetry.space_group_name_H-M   'P 1'
#
loop_
_entity.id
_entity.type
_entity.pdbx_description
1 polymer ?
#
loop_
_entity_poly.entity_id
_entity_poly.type
_entity_poly.pdbx_seq_one_letter_code
_entity_poly.pdbx_strand_id
1 'polypeptide(L)'
;MAPRREESNRRERPAGRPHSRKRWGLLATRLLAAGIGVAAGLGLLGLLWPEGDRAVQQEELPNAGSLADVPSRPISLLLIGSDADRRGAVRNGAAPLGPANSDALVLVRVDPKGPLQVLSLPVEAAVQLPGDKKPVALGSLYRRGGPALVAGAAAELVDLPKGQPDRYLVLPRGALRQLVDDLGRLELAPDRTMRYQDKTLKYRISLEGGLQQLNGAQVEQLLRFRDPERGEEGRRERQQVAIESTLRQMGQHQQLQQLPDLLHRLQDQVDTNLTQSEALSLLAAVLQQSAPIQFHSLALKPAIKPGERLRQVDDTALKQAWPR
;
A
#
# COMPACT_ATOMS: atom_id res chain seq x y z
N MET A 1 -21.73 33.86 -93.71
CA MET A 1 -21.40 33.25 -95.04
C MET A 1 -21.41 31.77 -94.88
N ALA A 2 -22.45 31.14 -95.36
CA ALA A 2 -22.66 29.67 -95.44
C ALA A 2 -21.69 29.13 -96.56
N PRO A 3 -21.61 27.86 -96.88
CA PRO A 3 -22.54 26.76 -96.56
C PRO A 3 -21.93 25.35 -96.39
N ARG A 4 -22.70 24.39 -95.81
CA ARG A 4 -23.15 23.07 -96.41
C ARG A 4 -22.06 22.04 -96.80
N ARG A 5 -22.22 20.78 -96.41
CA ARG A 5 -23.06 19.65 -96.79
C ARG A 5 -22.66 18.42 -95.99
N GLU A 6 -23.54 17.71 -95.35
CA GLU A 6 -24.30 16.51 -95.70
C GLU A 6 -23.56 15.45 -96.54
N GLU A 7 -23.56 14.27 -95.96
CA GLU A 7 -24.00 12.96 -96.49
C GLU A 7 -23.52 11.85 -95.60
N SER A 8 -24.35 11.14 -94.84
CA SER A 8 -25.12 9.96 -95.26
C SER A 8 -24.22 8.78 -95.69
N ASN A 9 -24.06 7.75 -94.91
CA ASN A 9 -24.63 6.47 -95.29
C ASN A 9 -24.41 5.31 -94.33
N ARG A 10 -25.49 4.65 -94.01
CA ARG A 10 -25.78 3.21 -93.90
C ARG A 10 -24.85 2.26 -93.20
N ARG A 11 -25.41 1.73 -92.16
CA ARG A 11 -25.61 0.32 -91.82
C ARG A 11 -24.55 -0.69 -92.27
N GLU A 12 -24.00 -1.38 -91.27
CA GLU A 12 -24.03 -2.86 -91.32
C GLU A 12 -23.78 -3.40 -89.88
N ARG A 13 -24.69 -4.28 -89.43
CA ARG A 13 -24.47 -5.13 -88.26
C ARG A 13 -23.75 -6.39 -88.72
N PRO A 14 -22.86 -6.91 -88.01
CA PRO A 14 -22.63 -8.35 -87.97
C PRO A 14 -22.78 -8.95 -86.60
N ALA A 15 -23.57 -9.95 -86.57
CA ALA A 15 -23.50 -11.23 -85.89
C ALA A 15 -22.89 -11.34 -84.51
N GLY A 16 -23.72 -11.74 -83.60
CA GLY A 16 -23.33 -12.18 -82.24
C GLY A 16 -22.33 -13.33 -82.22
N ARG A 17 -21.37 -13.18 -81.40
CA ARG A 17 -20.48 -14.28 -81.03
C ARG A 17 -20.96 -14.88 -79.68
N PRO A 18 -21.07 -16.19 -79.54
CA PRO A 18 -21.42 -16.84 -78.26
C PRO A 18 -20.18 -16.90 -77.38
N HIS A 19 -20.17 -16.14 -76.31
CA HIS A 19 -19.05 -16.17 -75.36
C HIS A 19 -19.47 -16.69 -74.05
N SER A 20 -18.86 -17.83 -73.81
CA SER A 20 -17.97 -18.10 -72.73
C SER A 20 -18.61 -18.62 -71.43
N ARG A 21 -19.52 -19.57 -71.55
CA ARG A 21 -19.84 -20.47 -70.43
C ARG A 21 -18.60 -21.27 -69.91
N LYS A 22 -17.58 -21.50 -70.77
CA LYS A 22 -16.36 -22.23 -70.37
C LYS A 22 -15.38 -21.47 -69.50
N ARG A 23 -15.37 -20.13 -69.58
CA ARG A 23 -14.48 -19.33 -68.73
C ARG A 23 -14.98 -19.19 -67.30
N TRP A 24 -16.24 -19.19 -67.02
CA TRP A 24 -16.81 -19.14 -65.69
C TRP A 24 -16.67 -20.46 -64.98
N GLY A 25 -16.74 -21.61 -65.64
CA GLY A 25 -16.43 -22.92 -65.02
C GLY A 25 -15.02 -23.04 -64.59
N LEU A 26 -14.02 -22.53 -65.31
CA LEU A 26 -12.61 -22.55 -64.95
C LEU A 26 -12.27 -21.59 -63.79
N LEU A 27 -12.97 -20.48 -63.65
CA LEU A 27 -12.86 -19.57 -62.54
C LEU A 27 -13.50 -20.17 -61.28
N ALA A 28 -14.64 -20.79 -61.38
CA ALA A 28 -15.32 -21.45 -60.28
C ALA A 28 -14.50 -22.64 -59.72
N THR A 29 -13.91 -23.47 -60.59
CA THR A 29 -13.04 -24.58 -60.17
C THR A 29 -11.73 -24.10 -59.55
N ARG A 30 -11.15 -22.99 -60.00
CA ARG A 30 -9.96 -22.39 -59.38
C ARG A 30 -10.24 -21.79 -58.01
N LEU A 31 -11.40 -21.14 -57.82
CA LEU A 31 -11.83 -20.62 -56.51
C LEU A 31 -12.16 -21.74 -55.56
N LEU A 32 -12.77 -22.83 -56.00
CA LEU A 32 -13.05 -24.01 -55.19
C LEU A 32 -11.78 -24.74 -54.79
N ALA A 33 -10.80 -24.90 -55.69
CA ALA A 33 -9.49 -25.47 -55.38
C ALA A 33 -8.68 -24.59 -54.41
N ALA A 34 -8.74 -23.25 -54.54
CA ALA A 34 -8.12 -22.32 -53.59
C ALA A 34 -8.79 -22.39 -52.22
N GLY A 35 -10.12 -22.48 -52.15
CA GLY A 35 -10.86 -22.66 -50.90
C GLY A 35 -10.52 -23.96 -50.19
N ILE A 36 -10.42 -25.08 -50.92
CA ILE A 36 -9.99 -26.38 -50.36
C ILE A 36 -8.53 -26.31 -49.89
N GLY A 37 -7.64 -25.65 -50.65
CA GLY A 37 -6.25 -25.45 -50.25
C GLY A 37 -6.09 -24.64 -48.95
N VAL A 38 -6.87 -23.57 -48.80
CA VAL A 38 -6.89 -22.76 -47.58
C VAL A 38 -7.46 -23.55 -46.39
N ALA A 39 -8.55 -24.28 -46.60
CA ALA A 39 -9.15 -25.11 -45.53
C ALA A 39 -8.22 -26.25 -45.11
N ALA A 40 -7.54 -26.91 -46.07
CA ALA A 40 -6.56 -27.94 -45.79
C ALA A 40 -5.33 -27.33 -45.09
N GLY A 41 -4.87 -26.15 -45.50
CA GLY A 41 -3.76 -25.43 -44.84
C GLY A 41 -4.07 -25.04 -43.41
N LEU A 42 -5.30 -24.52 -43.16
CA LEU A 42 -5.76 -24.22 -41.79
C LEU A 42 -5.96 -25.48 -40.94
N GLY A 43 -6.43 -26.58 -41.53
CA GLY A 43 -6.54 -27.87 -40.88
C GLY A 43 -5.17 -28.46 -40.50
N LEU A 44 -4.17 -28.37 -41.39
CA LEU A 44 -2.81 -28.77 -41.12
C LEU A 44 -2.11 -27.89 -40.09
N LEU A 45 -2.34 -26.57 -40.10
CA LEU A 45 -1.90 -25.67 -39.08
C LEU A 45 -2.48 -26.02 -37.70
N GLY A 46 -3.77 -26.41 -37.65
CA GLY A 46 -4.39 -26.89 -36.39
C GLY A 46 -3.86 -28.21 -35.90
N LEU A 47 -3.38 -29.09 -36.81
CA LEU A 47 -2.74 -30.37 -36.44
C LEU A 47 -1.27 -30.24 -36.05
N LEU A 48 -0.59 -29.23 -36.59
CA LEU A 48 0.82 -28.94 -36.31
C LEU A 48 1.01 -28.00 -35.12
N TRP A 49 -0.08 -27.36 -34.67
CA TRP A 49 -0.04 -26.50 -33.48
C TRP A 49 -0.04 -27.40 -32.25
N PRO A 50 1.02 -27.39 -31.44
CA PRO A 50 1.07 -28.22 -30.25
C PRO A 50 -0.11 -27.89 -29.33
N GLU A 51 -0.88 -28.89 -28.94
CA GLU A 51 -2.03 -28.73 -28.01
C GLU A 51 -1.60 -28.16 -26.64
N GLY A 52 -0.30 -28.16 -26.35
CA GLY A 52 0.29 -27.55 -25.16
C GLY A 52 0.11 -26.03 -25.04
N ASP A 53 -0.06 -25.31 -26.18
CA ASP A 53 -0.28 -23.86 -26.14
C ASP A 53 -1.73 -23.46 -25.87
N ARG A 54 -2.68 -24.42 -25.86
CA ARG A 54 -4.08 -24.16 -25.49
C ARG A 54 -4.34 -24.20 -24.00
N ALA A 55 -3.43 -24.74 -23.24
CA ALA A 55 -3.38 -24.67 -21.80
C ALA A 55 -2.21 -23.77 -21.37
N VAL A 56 -2.14 -22.53 -21.85
CA VAL A 56 -1.71 -21.48 -20.97
C VAL A 56 -2.76 -21.53 -19.87
N GLN A 57 -2.50 -22.34 -18.84
CA GLN A 57 -3.06 -22.09 -17.53
C GLN A 57 -2.85 -20.60 -17.37
N GLN A 58 -3.91 -19.83 -17.39
CA GLN A 58 -3.88 -18.51 -16.78
C GLN A 58 -3.36 -18.82 -15.38
N GLU A 59 -2.04 -18.73 -15.19
CA GLU A 59 -1.49 -18.63 -13.85
C GLU A 59 -2.31 -17.50 -13.25
N GLU A 60 -3.23 -17.87 -12.36
CA GLU A 60 -4.02 -16.86 -11.65
C GLU A 60 -3.00 -15.92 -11.06
N LEU A 61 -2.99 -14.69 -11.58
CA LEU A 61 -2.09 -13.67 -11.06
C LEU A 61 -2.25 -13.66 -9.56
N PRO A 62 -1.15 -13.69 -8.80
CA PRO A 62 -1.23 -13.70 -7.35
C PRO A 62 -2.11 -12.54 -6.89
N ASN A 63 -3.09 -12.88 -6.09
CA ASN A 63 -4.00 -11.92 -5.49
C ASN A 63 -3.87 -11.97 -3.96
N ALA A 64 -4.35 -10.96 -3.28
CA ALA A 64 -4.25 -10.89 -1.83
C ALA A 64 -4.92 -12.09 -1.13
N GLY A 65 -5.94 -12.72 -1.74
CA GLY A 65 -6.61 -13.91 -1.22
C GLY A 65 -5.74 -15.17 -1.23
N SER A 66 -4.69 -15.22 -2.04
CA SER A 66 -3.76 -16.35 -2.08
C SER A 66 -2.68 -16.30 -0.98
N LEU A 67 -2.59 -15.23 -0.19
CA LEU A 67 -1.58 -15.09 0.87
C LEU A 67 -1.88 -15.99 2.07
N ALA A 68 -3.10 -15.94 2.57
CA ALA A 68 -3.60 -16.74 3.70
C ALA A 68 -5.10 -16.56 3.85
N ASP A 69 -5.73 -17.44 4.63
CA ASP A 69 -7.11 -17.26 5.05
C ASP A 69 -7.27 -16.01 5.91
N VAL A 70 -8.32 -15.24 5.66
CA VAL A 70 -8.62 -14.04 6.44
C VAL A 70 -9.07 -14.37 7.85
N PRO A 71 -8.90 -13.49 8.85
CA PRO A 71 -9.37 -13.72 10.20
C PRO A 71 -10.89 -13.95 10.24
N SER A 72 -11.36 -14.82 11.13
CA SER A 72 -12.81 -15.07 11.30
C SER A 72 -13.52 -13.97 12.10
N ARG A 73 -12.78 -13.11 12.80
CA ARG A 73 -13.27 -11.99 13.61
C ARG A 73 -12.38 -10.76 13.46
N PRO A 74 -12.88 -9.59 13.82
CA PRO A 74 -12.02 -8.40 13.90
C PRO A 74 -10.82 -8.60 14.85
N ILE A 75 -9.65 -8.14 14.43
CA ILE A 75 -8.40 -8.19 15.21
C ILE A 75 -7.91 -6.78 15.43
N SER A 76 -7.58 -6.45 16.66
CA SER A 76 -6.95 -5.19 17.04
C SER A 76 -5.44 -5.36 17.19
N LEU A 77 -4.68 -4.50 16.52
CA LEU A 77 -3.22 -4.50 16.48
C LEU A 77 -2.66 -3.14 16.90
N LEU A 78 -1.80 -3.11 17.90
CA LEU A 78 -1.06 -1.90 18.25
C LEU A 78 0.29 -1.86 17.51
N LEU A 79 0.44 -0.88 16.62
CA LEU A 79 1.70 -0.59 15.96
C LEU A 79 2.48 0.45 16.79
N ILE A 80 3.72 0.14 17.11
CA ILE A 80 4.62 0.98 17.90
C ILE A 80 5.85 1.30 17.05
N GLY A 81 5.92 2.49 16.49
CA GLY A 81 7.14 3.00 15.86
C GLY A 81 8.15 3.40 16.94
N SER A 82 9.25 2.67 17.06
CA SER A 82 10.30 2.97 18.03
C SER A 82 11.42 3.77 17.39
N ASP A 83 11.97 4.74 18.13
CA ASP A 83 13.15 5.50 17.75
C ASP A 83 14.46 4.71 17.94
N ALA A 84 14.40 3.48 18.43
CA ALA A 84 15.53 2.55 18.48
C ALA A 84 16.07 2.24 17.07
N ASP A 85 17.38 2.03 16.96
CA ASP A 85 17.99 1.66 15.66
C ASP A 85 17.61 0.23 15.25
N ARG A 86 17.50 -0.69 16.20
CA ARG A 86 17.19 -2.11 15.97
C ARG A 86 16.44 -2.68 17.17
N ARG A 87 15.84 -3.84 16.98
CA ARG A 87 15.19 -4.62 18.03
C ARG A 87 16.12 -4.78 19.23
N GLY A 88 15.60 -4.55 20.44
CA GLY A 88 16.34 -4.68 21.70
C GLY A 88 17.40 -3.61 21.94
N ALA A 89 17.57 -2.62 21.06
CA ALA A 89 18.48 -1.52 21.32
C ALA A 89 17.93 -0.64 22.45
N VAL A 90 18.71 -0.54 23.52
CA VAL A 90 18.35 0.24 24.72
C VAL A 90 18.51 1.73 24.47
N ARG A 91 19.37 2.11 23.52
CA ARG A 91 19.69 3.49 23.20
C ARG A 91 19.26 3.83 21.78
N ASN A 92 18.75 5.03 21.65
CA ASN A 92 18.52 5.69 20.38
C ASN A 92 19.82 6.36 19.91
N GLY A 93 20.32 5.96 18.74
CA GLY A 93 21.51 6.57 18.12
C GLY A 93 21.20 7.86 17.34
N ALA A 94 19.91 8.23 17.20
CA ALA A 94 19.48 9.50 16.61
C ALA A 94 19.00 10.47 17.70
N ALA A 95 18.78 11.72 17.33
CA ALA A 95 18.35 12.78 18.23
C ALA A 95 16.95 12.56 18.83
N PRO A 96 16.74 12.81 20.12
CA PRO A 96 17.76 13.01 21.15
C PRO A 96 18.36 11.69 21.62
N LEU A 97 19.66 11.69 21.97
CA LEU A 97 20.29 10.52 22.58
C LEU A 97 19.58 10.18 23.88
N GLY A 98 19.30 8.91 24.07
CA GLY A 98 18.63 8.44 25.28
C GLY A 98 18.07 7.03 25.16
N PRO A 99 17.28 6.59 26.16
CA PRO A 99 16.53 5.36 26.06
C PRO A 99 15.54 5.43 24.89
N ALA A 100 15.33 4.29 24.22
CA ALA A 100 14.37 4.19 23.13
C ALA A 100 12.95 4.52 23.60
N ASN A 101 12.25 5.35 22.84
CA ASN A 101 10.85 5.73 23.06
C ASN A 101 9.99 5.26 21.87
N SER A 102 8.68 5.35 22.00
CA SER A 102 7.80 5.30 20.86
C SER A 102 7.60 6.70 20.26
N ASP A 103 7.91 6.81 18.97
CA ASP A 103 7.73 8.03 18.17
C ASP A 103 6.41 8.03 17.39
N ALA A 104 5.80 6.86 17.21
CA ALA A 104 4.50 6.68 16.59
C ALA A 104 3.73 5.59 17.31
N LEU A 105 2.47 5.82 17.56
CA LEU A 105 1.55 4.86 18.15
C LEU A 105 0.27 4.84 17.33
N VAL A 106 -0.07 3.68 16.81
CA VAL A 106 -1.22 3.51 15.93
C VAL A 106 -1.97 2.26 16.33
N LEU A 107 -3.23 2.39 16.67
CA LEU A 107 -4.12 1.28 16.89
C LEU A 107 -4.85 0.96 15.58
N VAL A 108 -4.75 -0.26 15.12
CA VAL A 108 -5.33 -0.74 13.87
C VAL A 108 -6.38 -1.79 14.19
N ARG A 109 -7.56 -1.68 13.57
CA ARG A 109 -8.57 -2.73 13.59
C ARG A 109 -8.74 -3.27 12.17
N VAL A 110 -8.39 -4.53 12.02
CA VAL A 110 -8.59 -5.30 10.80
C VAL A 110 -9.90 -6.06 10.97
N ASP A 111 -10.94 -5.62 10.28
CA ASP A 111 -12.23 -6.29 10.23
C ASP A 111 -12.37 -6.95 8.84
N PRO A 112 -12.48 -8.30 8.76
CA PRO A 112 -12.61 -8.99 7.47
C PRO A 112 -13.89 -8.63 6.70
N LYS A 113 -14.86 -8.01 7.35
CA LYS A 113 -16.16 -7.62 6.76
C LYS A 113 -16.38 -6.10 6.72
N GLY A 114 -15.41 -5.31 7.19
CA GLY A 114 -15.51 -3.88 7.29
C GLY A 114 -14.24 -3.17 6.80
N PRO A 115 -14.23 -1.84 6.78
CA PRO A 115 -13.06 -1.08 6.39
C PRO A 115 -11.92 -1.24 7.40
N LEU A 116 -10.68 -1.10 6.92
CA LEU A 116 -9.51 -0.96 7.79
C LEU A 116 -9.65 0.34 8.59
N GLN A 117 -9.59 0.24 9.91
CA GLN A 117 -9.65 1.39 10.81
C GLN A 117 -8.29 1.62 11.44
N VAL A 118 -7.83 2.87 11.40
CA VAL A 118 -6.51 3.28 11.87
C VAL A 118 -6.67 4.48 12.79
N LEU A 119 -6.37 4.31 14.07
CA LEU A 119 -6.43 5.37 15.08
C LEU A 119 -5.02 5.76 15.49
N SER A 120 -4.62 6.99 15.17
CA SER A 120 -3.37 7.57 15.67
C SER A 120 -3.52 7.97 17.13
N LEU A 121 -2.63 7.46 17.98
CA LEU A 121 -2.54 7.82 19.40
C LEU A 121 -1.39 8.83 19.58
N PRO A 122 -1.68 10.07 19.97
CA PRO A 122 -0.65 11.08 20.16
C PRO A 122 0.36 10.66 21.23
N VAL A 123 1.62 10.63 20.90
CA VAL A 123 2.69 10.23 21.83
C VAL A 123 2.84 11.20 23.01
N GLU A 124 2.37 12.44 22.85
CA GLU A 124 2.30 13.49 23.85
C GLU A 124 1.08 13.39 24.78
N ALA A 125 0.17 12.44 24.56
CA ALA A 125 -1.00 12.25 25.42
C ALA A 125 -0.57 11.95 26.87
N ALA A 126 -1.20 12.63 27.80
CA ALA A 126 -0.94 12.47 29.24
C ALA A 126 -1.60 11.19 29.76
N VAL A 127 -0.80 10.33 30.37
CA VAL A 127 -1.24 9.08 31.00
C VAL A 127 -0.84 9.11 32.47
N GLN A 128 -1.79 8.81 33.35
CA GLN A 128 -1.53 8.65 34.78
C GLN A 128 -1.30 7.17 35.10
N LEU A 129 -0.08 6.83 35.47
CA LEU A 129 0.21 5.46 35.92
C LEU A 129 -0.09 5.28 37.41
N PRO A 130 -0.55 4.10 37.83
CA PRO A 130 -0.70 3.77 39.23
C PRO A 130 0.65 3.96 39.99
N GLY A 131 0.61 4.73 41.07
CA GLY A 131 1.80 5.04 41.88
C GLY A 131 2.63 6.23 41.40
N ASP A 132 2.46 6.72 40.16
CA ASP A 132 3.14 7.94 39.73
C ASP A 132 2.44 9.19 40.29
N LYS A 133 3.23 10.16 40.77
CA LYS A 133 2.73 11.41 41.34
C LYS A 133 2.24 12.39 40.24
N LYS A 134 2.71 12.21 39.01
CA LYS A 134 2.43 13.10 37.86
C LYS A 134 2.19 12.28 36.60
N PRO A 135 1.31 12.75 35.72
CA PRO A 135 1.11 12.11 34.43
C PRO A 135 2.40 12.16 33.58
N VAL A 136 2.56 11.17 32.71
CA VAL A 136 3.67 11.04 31.78
C VAL A 136 3.16 10.96 30.35
N ALA A 137 4.01 11.23 29.37
CA ALA A 137 3.64 11.13 27.98
C ALA A 137 3.52 9.65 27.55
N LEU A 138 2.47 9.31 26.82
CA LEU A 138 2.19 7.97 26.33
C LEU A 138 3.41 7.36 25.59
N GLY A 139 4.08 8.13 24.72
CA GLY A 139 5.28 7.68 24.01
C GLY A 139 6.45 7.32 24.93
N SER A 140 6.49 7.85 26.16
CA SER A 140 7.55 7.54 27.13
C SER A 140 7.37 6.21 27.85
N LEU A 141 6.19 5.59 27.73
CA LEU A 141 5.88 4.32 28.40
C LEU A 141 6.69 3.15 27.82
N TYR A 142 7.04 3.21 26.54
CA TYR A 142 7.82 2.17 25.89
C TYR A 142 9.17 1.90 26.62
N ARG A 143 9.89 2.95 26.99
CA ARG A 143 11.14 2.82 27.74
C ARG A 143 10.97 2.36 29.18
N ARG A 144 9.76 2.48 29.76
CA ARG A 144 9.46 2.12 31.15
C ARG A 144 9.04 0.66 31.31
N GLY A 145 8.22 0.15 30.37
CA GLY A 145 7.65 -1.19 30.50
C GLY A 145 7.40 -1.86 29.15
N GLY A 146 8.08 -1.41 28.09
CA GLY A 146 7.99 -2.03 26.75
C GLY A 146 6.59 -1.97 26.14
N PRO A 147 6.34 -2.85 25.17
CA PRO A 147 5.08 -2.86 24.44
C PRO A 147 3.87 -3.18 25.34
N ALA A 148 4.04 -4.00 26.38
CA ALA A 148 2.94 -4.37 27.28
C ALA A 148 2.38 -3.17 28.04
N LEU A 149 3.25 -2.28 28.56
CA LEU A 149 2.80 -1.08 29.26
C LEU A 149 2.14 -0.09 28.31
N VAL A 150 2.66 0.04 27.08
CA VAL A 150 2.04 0.90 26.04
C VAL A 150 0.67 0.35 25.65
N ALA A 151 0.54 -0.98 25.46
CA ALA A 151 -0.73 -1.61 25.10
C ALA A 151 -1.79 -1.44 26.20
N GLY A 152 -1.40 -1.62 27.46
CA GLY A 152 -2.30 -1.39 28.59
C GLY A 152 -2.79 0.05 28.67
N ALA A 153 -1.89 1.02 28.54
CA ALA A 153 -2.26 2.43 28.54
C ALA A 153 -3.11 2.83 27.33
N ALA A 154 -2.80 2.29 26.13
CA ALA A 154 -3.61 2.52 24.94
C ALA A 154 -5.03 1.93 25.12
N ALA A 155 -5.14 0.74 25.69
CA ALA A 155 -6.43 0.09 25.97
C ALA A 155 -7.28 0.94 26.94
N GLU A 156 -6.68 1.47 27.99
CA GLU A 156 -7.36 2.35 28.94
C GLU A 156 -7.79 3.67 28.31
N LEU A 157 -6.89 4.29 27.51
CA LEU A 157 -7.17 5.56 26.84
C LEU A 157 -8.37 5.52 25.87
N VAL A 158 -8.61 4.39 25.19
CA VAL A 158 -9.69 4.26 24.21
C VAL A 158 -10.78 3.29 24.65
N ASP A 159 -10.79 2.91 25.91
CA ASP A 159 -11.81 2.02 26.53
C ASP A 159 -11.98 0.71 25.72
N LEU A 160 -10.85 0.04 25.41
CA LEU A 160 -10.88 -1.22 24.69
C LEU A 160 -11.48 -2.35 25.56
N PRO A 161 -12.15 -3.32 24.93
CA PRO A 161 -12.55 -4.55 25.61
C PRO A 161 -11.37 -5.25 26.28
N LYS A 162 -11.64 -5.98 27.37
CA LYS A 162 -10.60 -6.74 28.08
C LYS A 162 -9.89 -7.71 27.12
N GLY A 163 -8.57 -7.70 27.16
CA GLY A 163 -7.71 -8.53 26.32
C GLY A 163 -7.34 -7.91 24.98
N GLN A 164 -7.77 -6.67 24.71
CA GLN A 164 -7.33 -5.92 23.56
C GLN A 164 -6.28 -4.86 23.95
N PRO A 165 -5.37 -4.44 23.04
CA PRO A 165 -5.25 -4.95 21.65
C PRO A 165 -4.83 -6.43 21.62
N ASP A 166 -5.37 -7.19 20.65
CA ASP A 166 -5.09 -8.63 20.49
C ASP A 166 -3.63 -8.90 20.21
N ARG A 167 -3.00 -8.01 19.43
CA ARG A 167 -1.61 -8.12 18.97
C ARG A 167 -0.89 -6.79 19.07
N TYR A 168 0.44 -6.88 19.08
CA TYR A 168 1.31 -5.70 18.93
C TYR A 168 2.44 -5.96 17.94
N LEU A 169 2.95 -4.89 17.36
CA LEU A 169 4.14 -4.87 16.50
C LEU A 169 4.96 -3.63 16.82
N VAL A 170 6.19 -3.85 17.29
CA VAL A 170 7.19 -2.79 17.45
C VAL A 170 8.09 -2.76 16.23
N LEU A 171 8.12 -1.63 15.56
CA LEU A 171 8.92 -1.38 14.37
C LEU A 171 10.04 -0.40 14.68
N PRO A 172 11.30 -0.86 14.91
CA PRO A 172 12.46 0.00 15.03
C PRO A 172 12.78 0.70 13.70
N ARG A 173 13.53 1.80 13.77
CA ARG A 173 13.93 2.58 12.59
C ARG A 173 14.63 1.74 11.51
N GLY A 174 15.52 0.83 11.92
CA GLY A 174 16.22 -0.07 10.99
C GLY A 174 15.25 -1.00 10.26
N ALA A 175 14.29 -1.58 10.97
CA ALA A 175 13.27 -2.44 10.38
C ALA A 175 12.34 -1.67 9.43
N LEU A 176 11.97 -0.42 9.77
CA LEU A 176 11.23 0.45 8.85
C LEU A 176 12.00 0.71 7.56
N ARG A 177 13.29 1.04 7.65
CA ARG A 177 14.13 1.25 6.46
C ARG A 177 14.19 0.00 5.60
N GLN A 178 14.46 -1.15 6.23
CA GLN A 178 14.54 -2.43 5.53
C GLN A 178 13.22 -2.79 4.84
N LEU A 179 12.09 -2.62 5.53
CA LEU A 179 10.76 -2.84 4.94
C LEU A 179 10.57 -2.04 3.65
N VAL A 180 10.88 -0.74 3.68
CA VAL A 180 10.73 0.13 2.51
C VAL A 180 11.69 -0.24 1.39
N ASP A 181 12.95 -0.54 1.72
CA ASP A 181 13.96 -0.92 0.73
C ASP A 181 13.64 -2.28 0.08
N ASP A 182 13.12 -3.25 0.85
CA ASP A 182 12.66 -4.54 0.34
C ASP A 182 11.41 -4.43 -0.54
N LEU A 183 10.55 -3.44 -0.29
CA LEU A 183 9.43 -3.09 -1.17
C LEU A 183 9.85 -2.32 -2.42
N GLY A 184 11.13 -1.98 -2.56
CA GLY A 184 11.71 -1.32 -3.73
C GLY A 184 11.60 0.20 -3.75
N ARG A 185 10.99 0.84 -2.81
CA ARG A 185 10.73 2.27 -2.56
C ARG A 185 9.24 2.55 -2.40
N LEU A 186 8.92 3.66 -1.75
CA LEU A 186 7.54 4.13 -1.64
C LEU A 186 7.34 5.41 -2.45
N GLU A 187 6.26 5.46 -3.21
CA GLU A 187 5.80 6.68 -3.85
C GLU A 187 5.12 7.58 -2.83
N LEU A 188 5.75 8.70 -2.53
CA LEU A 188 5.30 9.68 -1.54
C LEU A 188 5.51 11.10 -2.06
N ALA A 189 4.65 12.00 -1.65
CA ALA A 189 4.71 13.42 -2.03
C ALA A 189 4.87 14.28 -0.77
N PRO A 190 6.12 14.56 -0.32
CA PRO A 190 6.33 15.55 0.73
C PRO A 190 5.67 16.88 0.36
N ASP A 191 4.88 17.45 1.27
CA ASP A 191 4.11 18.69 1.05
C ASP A 191 5.01 19.91 0.84
N ARG A 192 6.25 19.84 1.25
CA ARG A 192 7.29 20.89 1.11
C ARG A 192 8.68 20.30 1.14
N THR A 193 9.67 21.10 0.73
CA THR A 193 11.08 20.78 0.95
C THR A 193 11.37 20.79 2.46
N MET A 194 11.93 19.71 2.98
CA MET A 194 12.20 19.50 4.40
C MET A 194 13.70 19.52 4.63
N ARG A 195 14.16 20.50 5.41
CA ARG A 195 15.56 20.65 5.76
C ARG A 195 15.70 20.80 7.28
N TYR A 196 16.45 19.90 7.87
CA TYR A 196 16.79 19.95 9.29
C TYR A 196 18.20 19.40 9.49
N GLN A 197 18.97 20.04 10.36
CA GLN A 197 20.31 19.57 10.70
C GLN A 197 20.54 19.70 12.18
N ASP A 198 20.88 18.58 12.83
CA ASP A 198 21.43 18.53 14.16
C ASP A 198 22.92 18.19 14.06
N LYS A 199 23.77 19.20 14.31
CA LYS A 199 25.22 19.05 14.25
C LYS A 199 25.78 18.19 15.37
N THR A 200 25.14 18.22 16.55
CA THR A 200 25.55 17.49 17.74
C THR A 200 25.35 15.99 17.55
N LEU A 201 24.24 15.60 16.96
CA LEU A 201 23.85 14.22 16.77
C LEU A 201 24.16 13.70 15.36
N LYS A 202 24.80 14.53 14.52
CA LYS A 202 25.12 14.24 13.12
C LYS A 202 23.90 13.74 12.32
N TYR A 203 22.71 14.23 12.69
CA TYR A 203 21.46 13.86 12.04
C TYR A 203 21.02 14.96 11.09
N ARG A 204 20.65 14.56 9.88
CA ARG A 204 20.22 15.48 8.83
C ARG A 204 18.96 14.95 8.15
N ILE A 205 18.00 15.84 7.92
CA ILE A 205 16.88 15.65 7.00
C ILE A 205 17.09 16.55 5.80
N SER A 206 16.98 15.97 4.61
CA SER A 206 17.09 16.71 3.35
C SER A 206 16.21 16.00 2.32
N LEU A 207 14.95 16.43 2.22
CA LEU A 207 13.97 15.92 1.27
C LEU A 207 13.41 17.09 0.47
N GLU A 208 13.27 16.92 -0.82
CA GLU A 208 12.59 17.89 -1.66
C GLU A 208 11.06 17.69 -1.56
N GLY A 209 10.29 18.75 -1.84
CA GLY A 209 8.83 18.65 -1.96
C GLY A 209 8.41 18.01 -3.28
N GLY A 210 7.17 17.51 -3.32
CA GLY A 210 6.58 16.88 -4.51
C GLY A 210 6.72 15.37 -4.59
N LEU A 211 6.14 14.78 -5.63
CA LEU A 211 6.04 13.33 -5.82
C LEU A 211 7.42 12.71 -6.09
N GLN A 212 7.79 11.71 -5.31
CA GLN A 212 9.09 11.05 -5.37
C GLN A 212 8.99 9.57 -4.98
N GLN A 213 9.97 8.79 -5.45
CA GLN A 213 10.22 7.42 -5.01
C GLN A 213 11.24 7.44 -3.87
N LEU A 214 10.77 7.34 -2.63
CA LEU A 214 11.60 7.44 -1.43
C LEU A 214 12.09 6.06 -0.98
N ASN A 215 13.39 5.96 -0.69
CA ASN A 215 13.99 4.78 -0.04
C ASN A 215 13.74 4.80 1.47
N GLY A 216 14.11 3.72 2.17
CA GLY A 216 13.86 3.58 3.60
C GLY A 216 14.43 4.69 4.47
N ALA A 217 15.64 5.18 4.17
CA ALA A 217 16.24 6.30 4.89
C ALA A 217 15.49 7.61 4.66
N GLN A 218 14.99 7.84 3.46
CA GLN A 218 14.20 9.03 3.10
C GLN A 218 12.80 8.98 3.73
N VAL A 219 12.17 7.80 3.76
CA VAL A 219 10.88 7.60 4.47
C VAL A 219 11.06 7.84 5.96
N GLU A 220 12.13 7.33 6.59
CA GLU A 220 12.42 7.65 8.01
C GLU A 220 12.56 9.16 8.22
N GLN A 221 13.28 9.88 7.34
CA GLN A 221 13.41 11.33 7.42
C GLN A 221 12.05 12.04 7.34
N LEU A 222 11.19 11.62 6.40
CA LEU A 222 9.83 12.17 6.21
C LEU A 222 8.98 12.01 7.47
N LEU A 223 8.99 10.81 8.07
CA LEU A 223 8.19 10.49 9.25
C LEU A 223 8.70 11.14 10.54
N ARG A 224 9.98 11.52 10.58
CA ARG A 224 10.61 12.16 11.74
C ARG A 224 10.62 13.68 11.65
N PHE A 225 10.43 14.25 10.47
CA PHE A 225 10.41 15.71 10.32
C PHE A 225 9.29 16.32 11.15
N ARG A 226 9.64 17.30 11.98
CA ARG A 226 8.70 18.12 12.74
C ARG A 226 8.63 19.49 12.11
N ASP A 227 7.50 19.75 11.51
CA ASP A 227 7.21 21.06 10.94
C ASP A 227 7.11 22.09 12.07
N PRO A 228 7.79 23.24 12.00
CA PRO A 228 7.68 24.30 12.99
C PRO A 228 6.25 24.82 13.16
N GLU A 229 5.44 24.84 12.10
CA GLU A 229 4.08 25.37 12.09
C GLU A 229 3.04 24.32 12.48
N ARG A 230 3.17 23.08 11.92
CA ARG A 230 2.19 22.01 12.07
C ARG A 230 2.58 20.97 13.15
N GLY A 231 3.81 21.01 13.63
CA GLY A 231 4.29 20.19 14.75
C GLY A 231 3.97 18.69 14.62
N GLU A 232 3.35 18.14 15.66
CA GLU A 232 2.99 16.72 15.73
C GLU A 232 1.80 16.36 14.83
N GLU A 233 0.91 17.28 14.53
CA GLU A 233 -0.21 17.04 13.62
C GLU A 233 0.26 16.75 12.20
N GLY A 234 1.12 17.60 11.64
CA GLY A 234 1.71 17.37 10.32
C GLY A 234 2.54 16.08 10.27
N ARG A 235 3.16 15.68 11.39
CA ARG A 235 3.85 14.39 11.48
C ARG A 235 2.87 13.22 11.40
N ARG A 236 1.75 13.25 12.11
CA ARG A 236 0.72 12.20 12.06
C ARG A 236 0.13 12.04 10.67
N GLU A 237 -0.14 13.13 9.98
CA GLU A 237 -0.64 13.07 8.59
C GLU A 237 0.36 12.37 7.66
N ARG A 238 1.66 12.71 7.75
CA ARG A 238 2.68 12.01 6.96
C ARG A 238 2.77 10.52 7.29
N GLN A 239 2.56 10.15 8.56
CA GLN A 239 2.48 8.74 8.97
C GLN A 239 1.29 8.03 8.33
N GLN A 240 0.11 8.67 8.24
CA GLN A 240 -1.06 8.11 7.56
C GLN A 240 -0.79 7.88 6.07
N VAL A 241 -0.28 8.90 5.38
CA VAL A 241 0.09 8.79 3.95
C VAL A 241 1.13 7.69 3.70
N ALA A 242 2.10 7.53 4.60
CA ALA A 242 3.09 6.46 4.50
C ALA A 242 2.48 5.06 4.71
N ILE A 243 1.52 4.90 5.62
CA ILE A 243 0.76 3.65 5.80
C ILE A 243 0.02 3.30 4.51
N GLU A 244 -0.73 4.25 3.94
CA GLU A 244 -1.45 4.03 2.67
C GLU A 244 -0.52 3.64 1.53
N SER A 245 0.58 4.36 1.36
CA SER A 245 1.56 4.07 0.32
C SER A 245 2.21 2.70 0.50
N THR A 246 2.52 2.32 1.75
CA THR A 246 3.08 1.00 2.07
C THR A 246 2.09 -0.12 1.71
N LEU A 247 0.83 0.01 2.10
CA LEU A 247 -0.21 -0.98 1.78
C LEU A 247 -0.47 -1.05 0.28
N ARG A 248 -0.49 0.07 -0.42
CA ARG A 248 -0.63 0.12 -1.88
C ARG A 248 0.54 -0.60 -2.57
N GLN A 249 1.77 -0.38 -2.12
CA GLN A 249 2.95 -1.05 -2.64
C GLN A 249 2.91 -2.56 -2.39
N MET A 250 2.55 -2.99 -1.17
CA MET A 250 2.38 -4.40 -0.82
C MET A 250 1.31 -5.10 -1.66
N GLY A 251 0.24 -4.38 -2.05
CA GLY A 251 -0.85 -4.90 -2.88
C GLY A 251 -0.50 -5.09 -4.36
N GLN A 252 0.66 -4.66 -4.83
CA GLN A 252 1.10 -4.89 -6.20
C GLN A 252 1.40 -6.37 -6.44
N HIS A 253 1.01 -6.92 -7.60
CA HIS A 253 1.16 -8.34 -7.92
C HIS A 253 2.57 -8.89 -7.69
N GLN A 254 3.60 -8.13 -8.07
CA GLN A 254 5.00 -8.53 -7.88
C GLN A 254 5.37 -8.61 -6.39
N GLN A 255 4.82 -7.73 -5.56
CA GLN A 255 5.09 -7.70 -4.14
C GLN A 255 4.31 -8.78 -3.38
N LEU A 256 3.08 -9.10 -3.79
CA LEU A 256 2.27 -10.13 -3.15
C LEU A 256 2.99 -11.48 -3.06
N GLN A 257 3.69 -11.88 -4.12
CA GLN A 257 4.48 -13.12 -4.13
C GLN A 257 5.65 -13.09 -3.15
N GLN A 258 6.20 -11.91 -2.88
CA GLN A 258 7.38 -11.73 -2.05
C GLN A 258 7.06 -11.47 -0.57
N LEU A 259 5.77 -11.22 -0.22
CA LEU A 259 5.37 -10.90 1.15
C LEU A 259 5.75 -11.97 2.18
N PRO A 260 5.61 -13.28 1.93
CA PRO A 260 6.04 -14.29 2.89
C PRO A 260 7.54 -14.21 3.20
N ASP A 261 8.37 -14.04 2.17
CA ASP A 261 9.83 -13.90 2.32
C ASP A 261 10.21 -12.57 2.98
N LEU A 262 9.50 -11.49 2.65
CA LEU A 262 9.66 -10.19 3.28
C LEU A 262 9.40 -10.28 4.79
N LEU A 263 8.29 -10.88 5.20
CA LEU A 263 7.96 -11.07 6.61
C LEU A 263 8.99 -11.95 7.32
N HIS A 264 9.47 -13.01 6.65
CA HIS A 264 10.52 -13.86 7.18
C HIS A 264 11.81 -13.09 7.44
N ARG A 265 12.23 -12.20 6.52
CA ARG A 265 13.43 -11.36 6.71
C ARG A 265 13.27 -10.33 7.83
N LEU A 266 12.04 -9.85 8.08
CA LEU A 266 11.77 -8.83 9.09
C LEU A 266 11.52 -9.41 10.48
N GLN A 267 11.19 -10.70 10.62
CA GLN A 267 10.78 -11.29 11.90
C GLN A 267 11.77 -11.09 13.04
N ASP A 268 13.08 -11.15 12.76
CA ASP A 268 14.13 -10.96 13.75
C ASP A 268 14.46 -9.49 14.04
N GLN A 269 13.92 -8.58 13.22
CA GLN A 269 14.15 -7.14 13.33
C GLN A 269 13.04 -6.42 14.09
N VAL A 270 11.89 -7.06 14.26
CA VAL A 270 10.72 -6.52 14.95
C VAL A 270 10.46 -7.24 16.28
N ASP A 271 9.77 -6.58 17.20
CA ASP A 271 9.26 -7.21 18.42
C ASP A 271 7.75 -7.30 18.31
N THR A 272 7.21 -8.53 18.34
CA THR A 272 5.79 -8.77 18.12
C THR A 272 5.35 -10.08 18.76
N ASN A 273 4.07 -10.19 19.07
CA ASN A 273 3.41 -11.44 19.43
C ASN A 273 2.60 -12.05 18.26
N LEU A 274 2.77 -11.51 17.03
CA LEU A 274 2.23 -12.10 15.80
C LEU A 274 3.12 -13.25 15.32
N THR A 275 2.50 -14.34 14.90
CA THR A 275 3.17 -15.33 14.05
C THR A 275 3.20 -14.84 12.60
N GLN A 276 4.07 -15.41 11.77
CA GLN A 276 4.12 -15.09 10.34
C GLN A 276 2.80 -15.39 9.64
N SER A 277 2.15 -16.52 9.99
CA SER A 277 0.85 -16.90 9.46
C SER A 277 -0.25 -15.89 9.81
N GLU A 278 -0.29 -15.43 11.08
CA GLU A 278 -1.23 -14.37 11.49
C GLU A 278 -0.96 -13.06 10.77
N ALA A 279 0.29 -12.68 10.58
CA ALA A 279 0.65 -11.47 9.84
C ALA A 279 0.19 -11.55 8.37
N LEU A 280 0.38 -12.69 7.70
CA LEU A 280 -0.12 -12.93 6.34
C LEU A 280 -1.65 -12.89 6.29
N SER A 281 -2.33 -13.49 7.27
CA SER A 281 -3.80 -13.47 7.40
C SER A 281 -4.34 -12.03 7.53
N LEU A 282 -3.70 -11.20 8.36
CA LEU A 282 -4.07 -9.79 8.51
C LEU A 282 -3.80 -9.00 7.23
N LEU A 283 -2.66 -9.22 6.56
CA LEU A 283 -2.35 -8.59 5.28
C LEU A 283 -3.33 -9.01 4.19
N ALA A 284 -3.68 -10.30 4.10
CA ALA A 284 -4.70 -10.79 3.18
C ALA A 284 -6.03 -10.06 3.38
N ALA A 285 -6.48 -9.92 4.63
CA ALA A 285 -7.71 -9.21 4.95
C ALA A 285 -7.65 -7.73 4.54
N VAL A 286 -6.54 -7.05 4.82
CA VAL A 286 -6.37 -5.62 4.50
C VAL A 286 -6.27 -5.38 3.00
N LEU A 287 -5.48 -6.19 2.27
CA LEU A 287 -5.22 -6.00 0.85
C LEU A 287 -6.37 -6.43 -0.06
N GLN A 288 -7.32 -7.24 0.45
CA GLN A 288 -8.55 -7.58 -0.26
C GLN A 288 -9.64 -6.51 -0.13
N GLN A 289 -9.51 -5.57 0.80
CA GLN A 289 -10.52 -4.55 1.03
C GLN A 289 -10.54 -3.52 -0.10
N SER A 290 -11.74 -3.25 -0.61
CA SER A 290 -11.99 -2.19 -1.59
C SER A 290 -12.39 -0.87 -0.92
N ALA A 291 -12.80 -0.90 0.34
CA ALA A 291 -13.22 0.28 1.08
C ALA A 291 -12.01 1.16 1.45
N PRO A 292 -12.15 2.49 1.42
CA PRO A 292 -11.10 3.39 1.87
C PRO A 292 -10.73 3.15 3.33
N ILE A 293 -9.45 3.30 3.66
CA ILE A 293 -8.96 3.25 5.03
C ILE A 293 -9.59 4.39 5.84
N GLN A 294 -10.13 4.07 7.00
CA GLN A 294 -10.69 5.05 7.92
C GLN A 294 -9.63 5.51 8.91
N PHE A 295 -9.10 6.71 8.71
CA PHE A 295 -8.14 7.32 9.61
C PHE A 295 -8.82 8.17 10.67
N HIS A 296 -8.45 7.93 11.92
CA HIS A 296 -8.86 8.69 13.07
C HIS A 296 -7.63 9.14 13.87
N SER A 297 -7.79 10.19 14.63
CA SER A 297 -6.78 10.64 15.59
C SER A 297 -7.43 10.89 16.93
N LEU A 298 -6.81 10.42 18.00
CA LEU A 298 -7.25 10.73 19.34
C LEU A 298 -7.05 12.23 19.60
N ALA A 299 -8.13 12.94 19.86
CA ALA A 299 -8.08 14.38 20.05
C ALA A 299 -7.46 14.75 21.39
N LEU A 300 -6.69 15.83 21.40
CA LEU A 300 -6.10 16.39 22.60
C LEU A 300 -6.73 17.76 22.91
N LYS A 301 -6.95 18.05 24.17
CA LYS A 301 -7.38 19.39 24.63
C LYS A 301 -6.36 20.45 24.19
N PRO A 302 -6.75 21.68 23.90
CA PRO A 302 -5.82 22.75 23.56
C PRO A 302 -4.69 22.89 24.58
N ALA A 303 -3.49 23.27 24.15
CA ALA A 303 -2.39 23.56 25.05
C ALA A 303 -2.72 24.74 25.96
N ILE A 304 -2.48 24.59 27.27
CA ILE A 304 -2.69 25.66 28.24
C ILE A 304 -1.57 26.69 28.15
N LYS A 305 -0.36 26.22 27.81
CA LYS A 305 0.84 27.07 27.68
C LYS A 305 1.55 26.82 26.35
N PRO A 306 2.10 27.86 25.71
CA PRO A 306 2.94 27.67 24.52
C PRO A 306 4.10 26.69 24.81
N GLY A 307 4.30 25.70 23.91
CA GLY A 307 5.36 24.71 24.06
C GLY A 307 5.08 23.58 25.05
N GLU A 308 3.85 23.46 25.56
CA GLU A 308 3.43 22.35 26.41
C GLU A 308 3.55 21.02 25.65
N ARG A 309 4.40 20.12 26.18
CA ARG A 309 4.71 18.82 25.55
C ARG A 309 3.78 17.70 26.00
N LEU A 310 3.10 17.89 27.13
CA LEU A 310 2.20 16.90 27.70
C LEU A 310 0.79 17.40 27.58
N ARG A 311 -0.07 16.66 26.88
CA ARG A 311 -1.39 17.11 26.50
C ARG A 311 -2.47 16.19 27.04
N GLN A 312 -3.52 16.78 27.61
CA GLN A 312 -4.68 16.03 28.07
C GLN A 312 -5.51 15.54 26.88
N VAL A 313 -6.01 14.32 26.99
CA VAL A 313 -6.95 13.76 25.99
C VAL A 313 -8.30 14.46 26.13
N ASP A 314 -8.96 14.66 25.00
CA ASP A 314 -10.34 15.17 24.98
C ASP A 314 -11.32 14.00 25.18
N ASP A 315 -11.88 13.91 26.38
CA ASP A 315 -12.80 12.83 26.79
C ASP A 315 -14.09 12.82 25.94
N THR A 316 -14.47 13.94 25.34
CA THR A 316 -15.67 14.02 24.50
C THR A 316 -15.44 13.36 23.13
N ALA A 317 -14.21 13.43 22.62
CA ALA A 317 -13.82 12.82 21.35
C ALA A 317 -13.49 11.32 21.47
N LEU A 318 -13.14 10.83 22.65
CA LEU A 318 -12.82 9.43 22.92
C LEU A 318 -13.94 8.47 22.53
N LYS A 319 -15.19 8.82 22.84
CA LYS A 319 -16.36 7.97 22.58
C LYS A 319 -16.67 7.78 21.09
N GLN A 320 -16.10 8.60 20.22
CA GLN A 320 -16.32 8.57 18.77
C GLN A 320 -15.11 8.05 17.99
N ALA A 321 -13.94 7.97 18.62
CA ALA A 321 -12.70 7.69 17.94
C ALA A 321 -12.49 6.22 17.57
N TRP A 322 -13.18 5.30 18.23
CA TRP A 322 -12.99 3.87 18.01
C TRP A 322 -14.32 3.12 18.05
N PRO A 323 -14.66 2.32 17.04
CA PRO A 323 -15.89 1.52 17.02
C PRO A 323 -15.80 0.40 18.07
N ARG A 324 -16.88 0.26 18.83
CA ARG A 324 -17.08 -0.80 19.82
C ARG A 324 -17.57 -2.09 19.19
#